data_fe7c25e9d78bf166bc95f0c57e89f133
#
_entry.id   fe7c25e9d78bf166bc95f0c57e89f133
#
_cell.length_a   1.000
_cell.length_b   1.000
_cell.length_c   1.000
_cell.angle_alpha   90.00
_cell.angle_beta   90.00
_cell.angle_gamma   90.00
#
_symmetry.space_group_name_H-M   'P 1'
#
loop_
_entity.id
_entity.type
_entity.pdbx_description
1 polymer ?
#
loop_
_entity_poly.entity_id
_entity_poly.type
_entity_poly.pdbx_seq_one_letter_code
_entity_poly.pdbx_strand_id
1 'polypeptide(L)'
;MNIPAYVITIKDDPLSNECADKLIMSRAGNFEHEITKFDAIIPERVISLMTLHNLKWNYPMSEPVLDMQTGMWKHPYKTAVTEKRIACFLSHYLLWQQCAKTRDGMFIFEHDAIFINKVEVGLLNQSKCDIIGLNDPRGATRRAMQYHTAVQNSKHAIVGVPKIDTDQIPQGLPGNSAYFIKPAGAVKLLRLVNEYGAWPNDAIMCKQLMPGKLGVLRQYATKVQGVASTTTL
;
A
#
# COMPACT_ATOMS: atom_id res chain seq x y z
N MET A 1 -15.69 9.84 -15.40
CA MET A 1 -15.42 8.44 -14.98
C MET A 1 -15.35 8.40 -13.48
N ASN A 2 -16.09 7.53 -12.82
CA ASN A 2 -16.01 7.42 -11.35
C ASN A 2 -15.06 6.25 -11.02
N ILE A 3 -13.85 6.56 -10.56
CA ILE A 3 -12.86 5.55 -10.15
C ILE A 3 -13.16 5.19 -8.69
N PRO A 4 -13.34 3.90 -8.36
CA PRO A 4 -13.55 3.46 -6.99
C PRO A 4 -12.42 3.91 -6.06
N ALA A 5 -12.78 4.41 -4.88
CA ALA A 5 -11.83 4.84 -3.87
C ALA A 5 -12.29 4.32 -2.50
N TYR A 6 -11.40 3.63 -1.81
CA TYR A 6 -11.69 3.03 -0.50
C TYR A 6 -10.70 3.49 0.55
N VAL A 7 -11.20 3.73 1.76
CA VAL A 7 -10.38 3.88 2.95
C VAL A 7 -10.58 2.67 3.87
N ILE A 8 -9.50 1.95 4.14
CA ILE A 8 -9.49 0.79 5.03
C ILE A 8 -9.62 1.30 6.46
N THR A 9 -10.71 0.94 7.13
CA THR A 9 -11.10 1.46 8.45
C THR A 9 -11.45 0.32 9.38
N ILE A 10 -10.89 0.29 10.58
CA ILE A 10 -11.25 -0.69 11.61
C ILE A 10 -12.60 -0.28 12.20
N LYS A 11 -13.65 -1.07 11.94
CA LYS A 11 -15.06 -0.73 12.18
C LYS A 11 -15.33 -0.24 13.59
N ASP A 12 -14.84 -0.96 14.60
CA ASP A 12 -15.13 -0.71 16.01
C ASP A 12 -13.99 0.07 16.73
N ASP A 13 -13.07 0.66 15.96
CA ASP A 13 -11.97 1.49 16.48
C ASP A 13 -12.31 2.97 16.27
N PRO A 14 -12.59 3.74 17.36
CA PRO A 14 -12.95 5.16 17.24
C PRO A 14 -11.86 6.00 16.57
N LEU A 15 -10.57 5.73 16.88
CA LEU A 15 -9.45 6.48 16.29
C LEU A 15 -9.34 6.23 14.79
N SER A 16 -9.48 4.96 14.37
CA SER A 16 -9.46 4.59 12.96
C SER A 16 -10.60 5.28 12.20
N ASN A 17 -11.79 5.32 12.79
CA ASN A 17 -12.94 5.99 12.19
C ASN A 17 -12.78 7.50 12.11
N GLU A 18 -12.30 8.15 13.18
CA GLU A 18 -12.02 9.59 13.19
C GLU A 18 -10.98 9.98 12.14
N CYS A 19 -9.91 9.20 12.01
CA CYS A 19 -8.87 9.42 11.03
C CYS A 19 -9.40 9.24 9.59
N ALA A 20 -10.20 8.21 9.34
CA ALA A 20 -10.84 8.01 8.04
C ALA A 20 -11.80 9.15 7.68
N ASP A 21 -12.55 9.68 8.65
CA ASP A 21 -13.43 10.84 8.43
C ASP A 21 -12.63 12.11 8.10
N LYS A 22 -11.50 12.35 8.78
CA LYS A 22 -10.56 13.42 8.44
C LYS A 22 -10.02 13.30 7.01
N LEU A 23 -9.64 12.07 6.58
CA LEU A 23 -9.25 11.83 5.19
C LEU A 23 -10.37 12.20 4.23
N ILE A 24 -11.60 11.71 4.47
CA ILE A 24 -12.77 11.97 3.63
C ILE A 24 -13.06 13.48 3.57
N MET A 25 -12.99 14.19 4.69
CA MET A 25 -13.19 15.65 4.73
C MET A 25 -12.10 16.40 3.97
N SER A 26 -10.84 15.96 4.06
CA SER A 26 -9.70 16.61 3.41
C SER A 26 -9.69 16.45 1.89
N ARG A 27 -10.57 15.62 1.32
CA ARG A 27 -10.70 15.47 -0.14
C ARG A 27 -11.22 16.72 -0.85
N ALA A 28 -11.90 17.61 -0.14
CA ALA A 28 -12.48 18.82 -0.71
C ALA A 28 -11.42 19.67 -1.43
N GLY A 29 -11.59 19.90 -2.73
CA GLY A 29 -10.61 20.60 -3.57
C GLY A 29 -9.37 19.79 -3.98
N ASN A 30 -9.14 18.61 -3.36
CA ASN A 30 -7.96 17.78 -3.60
C ASN A 30 -8.27 16.48 -4.37
N PHE A 31 -9.48 15.96 -4.24
CA PHE A 31 -9.85 14.68 -4.83
C PHE A 31 -11.33 14.65 -5.22
N GLU A 32 -11.62 14.32 -6.48
CA GLU A 32 -12.96 14.46 -7.06
C GLU A 32 -13.86 13.24 -6.86
N HIS A 33 -13.27 12.06 -6.52
CA HIS A 33 -14.04 10.83 -6.34
C HIS A 33 -14.54 10.69 -4.91
N GLU A 34 -15.68 10.02 -4.75
CA GLU A 34 -16.17 9.64 -3.43
C GLU A 34 -15.30 8.53 -2.82
N ILE A 35 -15.04 8.64 -1.52
CA ILE A 35 -14.28 7.65 -0.76
C ILE A 35 -15.25 6.87 0.12
N THR A 36 -15.28 5.55 -0.08
CA THR A 36 -16.10 4.63 0.69
C THR A 36 -15.26 3.97 1.79
N LYS A 37 -15.78 3.90 3.01
CA LYS A 37 -15.14 3.12 4.08
C LYS A 37 -15.21 1.63 3.73
N PHE A 38 -14.07 0.95 3.80
CA PHE A 38 -13.93 -0.50 3.67
C PHE A 38 -13.60 -1.07 5.05
N ASP A 39 -14.47 -1.94 5.56
CA ASP A 39 -14.25 -2.59 6.86
C ASP A 39 -12.98 -3.44 6.81
N ALA A 40 -11.95 -3.04 7.55
CA ALA A 40 -10.69 -3.76 7.66
C ALA A 40 -10.91 -5.19 8.16
N ILE A 41 -10.12 -6.10 7.67
CA ILE A 41 -10.07 -7.45 8.23
C ILE A 41 -9.49 -7.37 9.63
N ILE A 42 -10.13 -8.06 10.58
CA ILE A 42 -9.72 -8.14 11.98
C ILE A 42 -9.01 -9.49 12.25
N PRO A 43 -8.18 -9.60 13.30
CA PRO A 43 -7.42 -10.80 13.62
C PRO A 43 -8.25 -12.07 13.67
N GLU A 44 -9.46 -12.01 14.21
CA GLU A 44 -10.37 -13.16 14.38
C GLU A 44 -10.83 -13.77 13.06
N ARG A 45 -10.74 -13.03 11.96
CA ARG A 45 -11.11 -13.49 10.61
C ARG A 45 -9.93 -14.02 9.79
N VAL A 46 -8.70 -13.88 10.29
CA VAL A 46 -7.49 -14.22 9.52
C VAL A 46 -7.51 -15.68 9.08
N ILE A 47 -7.69 -16.63 10.02
CA ILE A 47 -7.61 -18.07 9.71
C ILE A 47 -8.69 -18.45 8.67
N SER A 48 -9.92 -18.01 8.87
CA SER A 48 -11.02 -18.33 7.95
C SER A 48 -10.78 -17.78 6.54
N LEU A 49 -10.28 -16.54 6.40
CA LEU A 49 -10.02 -15.94 5.10
C LEU A 49 -8.78 -16.51 4.43
N MET A 50 -7.70 -16.80 5.16
CA MET A 50 -6.52 -17.49 4.62
C MET A 50 -6.91 -18.86 4.04
N THR A 51 -7.75 -19.60 4.76
CA THR A 51 -8.29 -20.91 4.30
C THR A 51 -9.20 -20.74 3.07
N LEU A 52 -10.16 -19.81 3.14
CA LEU A 52 -11.11 -19.56 2.05
C LEU A 52 -10.42 -19.22 0.72
N HIS A 53 -9.36 -18.43 0.79
CA HIS A 53 -8.60 -17.98 -0.38
C HIS A 53 -7.40 -18.88 -0.70
N ASN A 54 -7.22 -19.99 0.02
CA ASN A 54 -6.07 -20.89 -0.11
C ASN A 54 -4.72 -20.16 -0.05
N LEU A 55 -4.59 -19.25 0.90
CA LEU A 55 -3.40 -18.43 1.08
C LEU A 55 -2.46 -19.04 2.10
N LYS A 56 -1.16 -18.95 1.84
CA LYS A 56 -0.11 -19.33 2.77
C LYS A 56 0.73 -18.10 3.12
N TRP A 57 0.82 -17.76 4.41
CA TRP A 57 1.72 -16.70 4.84
C TRP A 57 3.17 -17.18 4.68
N ASN A 58 3.96 -16.43 3.94
CA ASN A 58 5.35 -16.74 3.63
C ASN A 58 6.25 -15.53 3.90
N TYR A 59 6.14 -14.96 5.10
CA TYR A 59 6.99 -13.87 5.55
C TYR A 59 7.42 -14.09 7.00
N PRO A 60 8.70 -13.82 7.37
CA PRO A 60 9.20 -14.10 8.71
C PRO A 60 8.52 -13.21 9.75
N MET A 61 8.35 -13.77 10.96
CA MET A 61 7.75 -13.08 12.10
C MET A 61 8.78 -12.65 13.15
N SER A 62 9.92 -13.33 13.25
CA SER A 62 10.92 -13.09 14.30
C SER A 62 12.28 -12.70 13.74
N GLU A 63 12.85 -13.52 12.86
CA GLU A 63 14.21 -13.36 12.36
C GLU A 63 14.26 -13.13 10.85
N PRO A 64 15.24 -12.38 10.33
CA PRO A 64 15.44 -12.23 8.90
C PRO A 64 15.68 -13.58 8.20
N VAL A 65 15.07 -13.78 7.05
CA VAL A 65 15.21 -14.99 6.24
C VAL A 65 15.58 -14.63 4.80
N LEU A 66 16.60 -15.30 4.26
CA LEU A 66 16.87 -15.27 2.82
C LEU A 66 15.84 -16.16 2.11
N ASP A 67 15.00 -15.55 1.32
CA ASP A 67 14.07 -16.26 0.46
C ASP A 67 14.78 -16.80 -0.76
N MET A 68 15.01 -18.11 -0.80
CA MET A 68 15.73 -18.77 -1.90
C MET A 68 14.99 -18.69 -3.24
N GLN A 69 13.69 -18.46 -3.24
CA GLN A 69 12.88 -18.37 -4.46
C GLN A 69 13.04 -17.00 -5.13
N THR A 70 13.14 -15.94 -4.35
CA THR A 70 13.26 -14.56 -4.85
C THR A 70 14.69 -14.00 -4.74
N GLY A 71 15.57 -14.63 -3.98
CA GLY A 71 16.91 -14.14 -3.66
C GLY A 71 16.92 -12.92 -2.75
N MET A 72 15.79 -12.59 -2.10
CA MET A 72 15.66 -11.42 -1.25
C MET A 72 15.67 -11.76 0.23
N TRP A 73 16.27 -10.87 1.01
CA TRP A 73 16.17 -10.89 2.47
C TRP A 73 14.82 -10.34 2.92
N LYS A 74 14.03 -11.17 3.57
CA LYS A 74 12.80 -10.79 4.24
C LYS A 74 13.10 -10.44 5.69
N HIS A 75 12.89 -9.19 6.07
CA HIS A 75 13.09 -8.72 7.43
C HIS A 75 11.74 -8.62 8.15
N PRO A 76 11.60 -9.23 9.35
CA PRO A 76 10.35 -9.19 10.09
C PRO A 76 9.97 -7.76 10.47
N TYR A 77 8.69 -7.48 10.47
CA TYR A 77 8.14 -6.24 11.01
C TYR A 77 7.92 -6.39 12.52
N LYS A 78 8.27 -5.37 13.27
CA LYS A 78 7.89 -5.32 14.69
C LYS A 78 6.37 -5.31 14.78
N THR A 79 5.80 -6.32 15.39
CA THR A 79 4.36 -6.41 15.64
C THR A 79 4.13 -7.27 16.88
N ALA A 80 3.28 -6.80 17.79
CA ALA A 80 2.95 -7.53 19.01
C ALA A 80 2.00 -8.73 18.72
N VAL A 81 1.13 -8.56 17.73
CA VAL A 81 0.13 -9.56 17.35
C VAL A 81 0.26 -9.85 15.85
N THR A 82 0.76 -11.01 15.52
CA THR A 82 1.02 -11.47 14.14
C THR A 82 -0.21 -11.34 13.24
N GLU A 83 -1.39 -11.72 13.76
CA GLU A 83 -2.65 -11.69 13.06
C GLU A 83 -3.04 -10.28 12.60
N LYS A 84 -2.66 -9.22 13.33
CA LYS A 84 -2.87 -7.84 12.89
C LYS A 84 -2.16 -7.53 11.58
N ARG A 85 -0.93 -8.06 11.39
CA ARG A 85 -0.14 -7.88 10.17
C ARG A 85 -0.76 -8.63 8.99
N ILE A 86 -1.22 -9.85 9.23
CA ILE A 86 -1.89 -10.67 8.22
C ILE A 86 -3.25 -10.06 7.87
N ALA A 87 -3.99 -9.55 8.85
CA ALA A 87 -5.28 -8.87 8.64
C ALA A 87 -5.13 -7.59 7.79
N CYS A 88 -4.07 -6.80 8.03
CA CYS A 88 -3.73 -5.66 7.18
C CYS A 88 -3.51 -6.10 5.72
N PHE A 89 -2.66 -7.12 5.49
CA PHE A 89 -2.46 -7.68 4.16
C PHE A 89 -3.77 -8.15 3.53
N LEU A 90 -4.61 -8.88 4.27
CA LEU A 90 -5.89 -9.40 3.75
C LEU A 90 -6.85 -8.28 3.33
N SER A 91 -6.87 -7.16 4.05
CA SER A 91 -7.68 -6.00 3.68
C SER A 91 -7.26 -5.45 2.30
N HIS A 92 -5.96 -5.29 2.07
CA HIS A 92 -5.43 -4.89 0.76
C HIS A 92 -5.67 -5.96 -0.31
N TYR A 93 -5.46 -7.24 0.01
CA TYR A 93 -5.66 -8.36 -0.92
C TYR A 93 -7.08 -8.43 -1.46
N LEU A 94 -8.09 -8.25 -0.62
CA LEU A 94 -9.50 -8.23 -1.04
C LEU A 94 -9.79 -7.02 -1.97
N LEU A 95 -9.22 -5.86 -1.68
CA LEU A 95 -9.31 -4.70 -2.56
C LEU A 95 -8.59 -4.91 -3.90
N TRP A 96 -7.45 -5.63 -3.92
CA TRP A 96 -6.80 -6.02 -5.17
C TRP A 96 -7.67 -6.96 -6.00
N GLN A 97 -8.36 -7.92 -5.34
CA GLN A 97 -9.32 -8.79 -6.04
C GLN A 97 -10.48 -8.00 -6.67
N GLN A 98 -10.96 -6.98 -5.97
CA GLN A 98 -11.98 -6.07 -6.54
C GLN A 98 -11.40 -5.25 -7.69
N CYS A 99 -10.23 -4.64 -7.48
CA CYS A 99 -9.57 -3.81 -8.50
C CYS A 99 -9.28 -4.59 -9.79
N ALA A 100 -8.87 -5.86 -9.70
CA ALA A 100 -8.62 -6.70 -10.86
C ALA A 100 -9.85 -6.88 -11.78
N LYS A 101 -11.05 -6.61 -11.29
CA LYS A 101 -12.33 -6.69 -12.02
C LYS A 101 -12.81 -5.31 -12.50
N THR A 102 -12.16 -4.22 -12.13
CA THR A 102 -12.52 -2.88 -12.59
C THR A 102 -11.93 -2.61 -13.98
N ARG A 103 -12.39 -1.51 -14.61
CA ARG A 103 -11.84 -1.04 -15.88
C ARG A 103 -10.70 -0.02 -15.68
N ASP A 104 -10.89 0.88 -14.73
CA ASP A 104 -10.13 2.15 -14.65
C ASP A 104 -9.19 2.21 -13.45
N GLY A 105 -9.11 1.13 -12.66
CA GLY A 105 -8.29 1.08 -11.44
C GLY A 105 -9.04 1.45 -10.18
N MET A 106 -8.30 1.70 -9.11
CA MET A 106 -8.83 1.95 -7.77
C MET A 106 -7.86 2.79 -6.95
N PHE A 107 -8.39 3.66 -6.10
CA PHE A 107 -7.64 4.29 -5.03
C PHE A 107 -7.82 3.52 -3.73
N ILE A 108 -6.73 3.26 -3.04
CA ILE A 108 -6.73 2.58 -1.74
C ILE A 108 -5.99 3.46 -0.75
N PHE A 109 -6.65 3.76 0.35
CA PHE A 109 -6.14 4.55 1.46
C PHE A 109 -6.18 3.73 2.74
N GLU A 110 -5.18 3.85 3.59
CA GLU A 110 -5.27 3.48 4.99
C GLU A 110 -5.90 4.65 5.76
N HIS A 111 -6.54 4.38 6.89
CA HIS A 111 -7.28 5.40 7.64
C HIS A 111 -6.41 6.60 8.06
N ASP A 112 -5.11 6.39 8.24
CA ASP A 112 -4.16 7.41 8.68
C ASP A 112 -3.66 8.35 7.57
N ALA A 113 -4.07 8.16 6.32
CA ALA A 113 -3.76 9.09 5.24
C ALA A 113 -4.59 10.40 5.37
N ILE A 114 -4.05 11.51 4.85
CA ILE A 114 -4.76 12.79 4.71
C ILE A 114 -4.27 13.51 3.45
N PHE A 115 -5.19 14.16 2.70
CA PHE A 115 -4.81 14.92 1.52
C PHE A 115 -4.08 16.21 1.89
N ILE A 116 -3.03 16.51 1.12
CA ILE A 116 -2.25 17.75 1.21
C ILE A 116 -2.14 18.48 -0.12
N ASN A 117 -2.39 17.79 -1.23
CA ASN A 117 -2.38 18.34 -2.58
C ASN A 117 -3.40 17.63 -3.47
N LYS A 118 -3.73 18.28 -4.58
CA LYS A 118 -4.64 17.73 -5.59
C LYS A 118 -4.08 16.48 -6.26
N VAL A 119 -4.95 15.49 -6.47
CA VAL A 119 -4.65 14.28 -7.24
C VAL A 119 -4.99 14.51 -8.71
N GLU A 120 -3.99 14.53 -9.56
CA GLU A 120 -4.17 14.64 -11.01
C GLU A 120 -4.40 13.26 -11.64
N VAL A 121 -5.66 12.81 -11.67
CA VAL A 121 -6.06 11.46 -12.12
C VAL A 121 -5.60 11.17 -13.55
N GLY A 122 -5.65 12.17 -14.44
CA GLY A 122 -5.17 12.03 -15.80
C GLY A 122 -3.69 11.63 -15.89
N LEU A 123 -2.86 12.19 -15.00
CA LEU A 123 -1.44 11.86 -14.88
C LEU A 123 -1.24 10.39 -14.46
N LEU A 124 -2.04 9.92 -13.50
CA LEU A 124 -1.96 8.52 -13.02
C LEU A 124 -2.32 7.53 -14.12
N ASN A 125 -3.39 7.81 -14.86
CA ASN A 125 -3.87 6.94 -15.95
C ASN A 125 -2.87 6.86 -17.11
N GLN A 126 -2.21 7.95 -17.46
CA GLN A 126 -1.20 8.01 -18.54
C GLN A 126 0.14 7.37 -18.16
N SER A 127 0.39 7.15 -16.86
CA SER A 127 1.64 6.56 -16.40
C SER A 127 1.83 5.13 -16.92
N LYS A 128 3.10 4.73 -17.15
CA LYS A 128 3.49 3.34 -17.43
C LYS A 128 3.52 2.48 -16.15
N CYS A 129 3.47 3.11 -14.98
CA CYS A 129 3.37 2.40 -13.70
C CYS A 129 1.97 1.85 -13.51
N ASP A 130 1.89 0.66 -12.94
CA ASP A 130 0.63 -0.01 -12.64
C ASP A 130 0.16 0.28 -11.21
N ILE A 131 1.08 0.64 -10.31
CA ILE A 131 0.80 1.08 -8.95
C ILE A 131 1.59 2.36 -8.68
N ILE A 132 0.91 3.39 -8.15
CA ILE A 132 1.51 4.70 -7.92
C ILE A 132 1.21 5.13 -6.49
N GLY A 133 2.27 5.26 -5.68
CA GLY A 133 2.20 5.81 -4.33
C GLY A 133 1.89 7.31 -4.36
N LEU A 134 0.95 7.72 -3.53
CA LEU A 134 0.48 9.09 -3.41
C LEU A 134 1.06 9.78 -2.17
N ASN A 135 1.61 9.00 -1.25
CA ASN A 135 1.95 9.43 0.10
C ASN A 135 3.35 10.06 0.20
N ASP A 136 3.47 11.12 0.99
CA ASP A 136 4.76 11.67 1.42
C ASP A 136 5.49 10.63 2.27
N PRO A 137 6.72 10.24 1.94
CA PRO A 137 7.47 9.25 2.72
C PRO A 137 7.85 9.72 4.13
N ARG A 138 7.89 11.05 4.35
CA ARG A 138 8.28 11.63 5.62
C ARG A 138 7.24 11.31 6.70
N GLY A 139 7.68 10.64 7.78
CA GLY A 139 6.79 10.13 8.83
C GLY A 139 6.13 8.79 8.53
N ALA A 140 6.24 8.28 7.30
CA ALA A 140 5.54 7.07 6.86
C ALA A 140 6.44 5.83 6.69
N THR A 141 7.76 5.98 6.61
CA THR A 141 8.66 4.86 6.36
C THR A 141 10.06 5.09 6.93
N ARG A 142 10.80 4.00 7.11
CA ARG A 142 12.24 4.07 7.40
C ARG A 142 12.99 4.66 6.20
N ARG A 143 14.10 5.35 6.45
CA ARG A 143 14.88 6.04 5.40
C ARG A 143 14.05 7.06 4.60
N ALA A 144 13.01 7.60 5.23
CA ALA A 144 12.06 8.53 4.61
C ALA A 144 12.74 9.68 3.87
N MET A 145 13.79 10.28 4.46
CA MET A 145 14.53 11.39 3.84
C MET A 145 15.31 10.95 2.61
N GLN A 146 15.86 9.72 2.58
CA GLN A 146 16.55 9.20 1.39
C GLN A 146 15.57 9.02 0.23
N TYR A 147 14.39 8.44 0.49
CA TYR A 147 13.31 8.35 -0.49
C TYR A 147 12.87 9.73 -0.97
N HIS A 148 12.60 10.64 -0.05
CA HIS A 148 12.17 12.00 -0.36
C HIS A 148 13.17 12.70 -1.28
N THR A 149 14.45 12.73 -0.91
CA THR A 149 15.51 13.35 -1.71
C THR A 149 15.60 12.72 -3.11
N ALA A 150 15.57 11.38 -3.20
CA ALA A 150 15.64 10.69 -4.48
C ALA A 150 14.44 11.02 -5.39
N VAL A 151 13.23 11.11 -4.82
CA VAL A 151 12.02 11.48 -5.56
C VAL A 151 12.08 12.96 -5.99
N GLN A 152 12.47 13.87 -5.11
CA GLN A 152 12.51 15.31 -5.42
C GLN A 152 13.57 15.69 -6.45
N ASN A 153 14.68 14.96 -6.52
CA ASN A 153 15.74 15.16 -7.53
C ASN A 153 15.32 14.75 -8.96
N SER A 154 14.20 14.06 -9.11
CA SER A 154 13.67 13.71 -10.43
C SER A 154 12.98 14.92 -11.09
N LYS A 155 13.02 14.97 -12.42
CA LYS A 155 12.25 15.94 -13.22
C LYS A 155 10.86 15.42 -13.62
N HIS A 156 10.59 14.12 -13.40
CA HIS A 156 9.33 13.49 -13.78
C HIS A 156 8.26 13.69 -12.71
N ALA A 157 7.02 13.88 -13.13
CA ALA A 157 5.88 14.01 -12.21
C ALA A 157 5.58 12.70 -11.47
N ILE A 158 5.78 11.55 -12.15
CA ILE A 158 5.77 10.21 -11.53
C ILE A 158 7.18 9.63 -11.67
N VAL A 159 7.74 9.26 -10.54
CA VAL A 159 9.10 8.73 -10.41
C VAL A 159 9.02 7.25 -10.11
N GLY A 160 9.78 6.41 -10.83
CA GLY A 160 9.92 5.00 -10.44
C GLY A 160 10.45 4.88 -9.00
N VAL A 161 10.02 3.85 -8.26
CA VAL A 161 10.50 3.65 -6.89
C VAL A 161 12.02 3.69 -6.84
N PRO A 162 12.62 4.62 -6.07
CA PRO A 162 14.07 4.79 -5.99
C PRO A 162 14.77 3.54 -5.44
N LYS A 163 16.00 3.34 -5.87
CA LYS A 163 16.90 2.37 -5.25
C LYS A 163 17.63 3.04 -4.10
N ILE A 164 17.33 2.67 -2.88
CA ILE A 164 17.96 3.21 -1.67
C ILE A 164 18.65 2.15 -0.82
N ASP A 165 18.56 0.89 -1.24
CA ASP A 165 19.20 -0.26 -0.61
C ASP A 165 19.78 -1.22 -1.64
N THR A 166 20.36 -2.34 -1.19
CA THR A 166 20.82 -3.42 -2.07
C THR A 166 19.65 -4.07 -2.80
N ASP A 167 19.89 -4.74 -3.91
CA ASP A 167 18.85 -5.41 -4.68
C ASP A 167 18.24 -6.61 -3.95
N GLN A 168 18.92 -7.11 -2.93
CA GLN A 168 18.42 -8.18 -2.06
C GLN A 168 17.40 -7.74 -1.01
N ILE A 169 17.20 -6.44 -0.81
CA ILE A 169 16.19 -5.92 0.14
C ILE A 169 14.98 -5.45 -0.65
N PRO A 170 13.75 -5.94 -0.34
CA PRO A 170 12.54 -5.46 -0.99
C PRO A 170 12.41 -3.93 -0.86
N GLN A 171 12.21 -3.24 -1.98
CA GLN A 171 12.07 -1.79 -2.03
C GLN A 171 10.73 -1.45 -2.66
N GLY A 172 9.76 -1.16 -1.81
CA GLY A 172 8.38 -0.85 -2.17
C GLY A 172 8.10 0.64 -2.29
N LEU A 173 6.81 0.96 -2.27
CA LEU A 173 6.36 2.34 -2.20
C LEU A 173 6.84 2.97 -0.90
N PRO A 174 7.35 4.20 -0.92
CA PRO A 174 7.80 4.88 0.29
C PRO A 174 6.60 5.40 1.11
N GLY A 175 6.06 4.55 1.96
CA GLY A 175 4.80 4.77 2.67
C GLY A 175 3.60 4.29 1.85
N ASN A 176 2.88 3.30 2.38
CA ASN A 176 1.84 2.59 1.66
C ASN A 176 0.42 3.01 2.07
N SER A 177 0.31 4.09 2.87
CA SER A 177 -0.98 4.58 3.39
C SER A 177 -1.92 5.14 2.30
N ALA A 178 -1.40 5.42 1.10
CA ALA A 178 -2.22 5.86 -0.03
C ALA A 178 -1.57 5.50 -1.37
N TYR A 179 -2.31 4.83 -2.24
CA TYR A 179 -1.87 4.53 -3.60
C TYR A 179 -3.02 4.38 -4.58
N PHE A 180 -2.73 4.63 -5.85
CA PHE A 180 -3.56 4.27 -6.99
C PHE A 180 -3.04 2.97 -7.59
N ILE A 181 -3.94 2.04 -7.91
CA ILE A 181 -3.63 0.75 -8.52
C ILE A 181 -4.49 0.52 -9.77
N LYS A 182 -3.84 0.16 -10.87
CA LYS A 182 -4.51 -0.27 -12.10
C LYS A 182 -4.89 -1.75 -12.03
N PRO A 183 -5.88 -2.21 -12.82
CA PRO A 183 -6.25 -3.62 -12.86
C PRO A 183 -5.05 -4.55 -13.15
N ALA A 184 -4.16 -4.14 -14.06
CA ALA A 184 -2.95 -4.90 -14.38
C ALA A 184 -2.01 -5.06 -13.16
N GLY A 185 -1.87 -4.01 -12.34
CA GLY A 185 -1.11 -4.05 -11.10
C GLY A 185 -1.73 -5.01 -10.08
N ALA A 186 -3.05 -4.95 -9.92
CA ALA A 186 -3.79 -5.85 -9.04
C ALA A 186 -3.66 -7.32 -9.46
N VAL A 187 -3.86 -7.61 -10.76
CA VAL A 187 -3.65 -8.97 -11.31
C VAL A 187 -2.23 -9.45 -11.06
N LYS A 188 -1.22 -8.58 -11.25
CA LYS A 188 0.19 -8.95 -10.99
C LYS A 188 0.42 -9.27 -9.52
N LEU A 189 -0.10 -8.45 -8.58
CA LEU A 189 0.02 -8.72 -7.13
C LEU A 189 -0.64 -10.04 -6.74
N LEU A 190 -1.85 -10.31 -7.24
CA LEU A 190 -2.54 -11.58 -6.97
C LEU A 190 -1.73 -12.80 -7.46
N ARG A 191 -1.08 -12.68 -8.63
CA ARG A 191 -0.17 -13.72 -9.15
C ARG A 191 1.05 -13.90 -8.25
N LEU A 192 1.67 -12.81 -7.80
CA LEU A 192 2.82 -12.86 -6.88
C LEU A 192 2.45 -13.52 -5.55
N VAL A 193 1.26 -13.23 -5.01
CA VAL A 193 0.75 -13.90 -3.81
C VAL A 193 0.57 -15.40 -4.03
N ASN A 194 0.05 -15.80 -5.18
CA ASN A 194 -0.09 -17.22 -5.53
C ASN A 194 1.26 -17.91 -5.73
N GLU A 195 2.25 -17.23 -6.28
CA GLU A 195 3.58 -17.77 -6.60
C GLU A 195 4.50 -17.82 -5.37
N TYR A 196 4.55 -16.75 -4.57
CA TYR A 196 5.50 -16.58 -3.46
C TYR A 196 4.86 -16.70 -2.08
N GLY A 197 3.53 -16.87 -2.00
CA GLY A 197 2.76 -16.79 -0.77
C GLY A 197 2.43 -15.35 -0.37
N ALA A 198 1.64 -15.21 0.69
CA ALA A 198 1.24 -13.92 1.24
C ALA A 198 2.39 -13.28 2.04
N TRP A 199 2.67 -12.01 1.77
CA TRP A 199 3.63 -11.15 2.48
C TRP A 199 2.90 -9.89 2.96
N PRO A 200 3.49 -9.09 3.85
CA PRO A 200 2.99 -7.73 4.09
C PRO A 200 2.80 -6.98 2.77
N ASN A 201 1.71 -6.23 2.66
CA ASN A 201 1.33 -5.53 1.43
C ASN A 201 2.43 -4.59 0.91
N ASP A 202 3.14 -3.90 1.79
CA ASP A 202 4.27 -3.02 1.48
C ASP A 202 5.56 -3.77 1.10
N ALA A 203 5.72 -5.03 1.52
CA ALA A 203 6.87 -5.87 1.15
C ALA A 203 6.69 -6.53 -0.22
N ILE A 204 5.50 -7.09 -0.52
CA ILE A 204 5.24 -7.74 -1.82
C ILE A 204 5.16 -6.71 -2.97
N MET A 205 4.69 -5.49 -2.70
CA MET A 205 4.72 -4.37 -3.63
C MET A 205 6.12 -3.78 -3.77
N CYS A 206 7.10 -4.57 -4.19
CA CYS A 206 8.47 -4.10 -4.34
C CYS A 206 8.92 -4.09 -5.80
N LYS A 207 9.91 -3.22 -6.09
CA LYS A 207 10.44 -3.05 -7.46
C LYS A 207 11.09 -4.31 -8.03
N GLN A 208 11.61 -5.19 -7.18
CA GLN A 208 12.23 -6.45 -7.59
C GLN A 208 11.21 -7.42 -8.18
N LEU A 209 10.01 -7.51 -7.60
CA LEU A 209 8.91 -8.36 -8.07
C LEU A 209 8.05 -7.67 -9.15
N MET A 210 8.10 -6.33 -9.20
CA MET A 210 7.31 -5.51 -10.13
C MET A 210 8.20 -4.51 -10.88
N PRO A 211 9.20 -4.96 -11.65
CA PRO A 211 10.18 -4.08 -12.30
C PRO A 211 9.50 -3.09 -13.26
N GLY A 212 9.76 -1.79 -13.05
CA GLY A 212 9.22 -0.71 -13.87
C GLY A 212 7.70 -0.45 -13.71
N LYS A 213 7.04 -1.13 -12.75
CA LYS A 213 5.59 -1.04 -12.56
C LYS A 213 5.16 -0.25 -11.33
N LEU A 214 6.10 0.11 -10.45
CA LEU A 214 5.86 0.93 -9.27
C LEU A 214 6.37 2.34 -9.48
N GLY A 215 5.54 3.32 -9.16
CA GLY A 215 5.87 4.74 -9.20
C GLY A 215 5.44 5.48 -7.95
N VAL A 216 5.92 6.70 -7.81
CA VAL A 216 5.60 7.62 -6.72
C VAL A 216 5.34 9.00 -7.31
N LEU A 217 4.31 9.70 -6.84
CA LEU A 217 4.10 11.10 -7.19
C LEU A 217 5.24 11.95 -6.64
N ARG A 218 5.87 12.79 -7.48
CA ARG A 218 6.85 13.77 -7.01
C ARG A 218 6.22 14.87 -6.17
N GLN A 219 5.06 15.36 -6.58
CA GLN A 219 4.19 16.20 -5.75
C GLN A 219 3.24 15.26 -5.01
N TYR A 220 3.59 14.91 -3.79
CA TYR A 220 2.78 14.01 -2.98
C TYR A 220 1.37 14.55 -2.80
N ALA A 221 0.37 13.69 -2.96
CA ALA A 221 -1.03 14.05 -2.77
C ALA A 221 -1.50 13.87 -1.32
N THR A 222 -0.86 12.94 -0.59
CA THR A 222 -1.23 12.62 0.80
C THR A 222 0.00 12.58 1.70
N LYS A 223 -0.25 12.60 3.00
CA LYS A 223 0.71 12.29 4.07
C LYS A 223 0.00 11.48 5.17
N VAL A 224 0.76 10.90 6.09
CA VAL A 224 0.19 10.27 7.30
C VAL A 224 -0.22 11.33 8.32
N GLN A 225 -1.27 11.03 9.10
CA GLN A 225 -1.78 11.92 10.17
C GLN A 225 -0.93 11.87 11.45
N GLY A 226 0.08 11.00 11.51
CA GLY A 226 0.98 10.89 12.66
C GLY A 226 0.39 10.15 13.86
N VAL A 227 -0.66 9.36 13.64
CA VAL A 227 -1.22 8.48 14.67
C VAL A 227 -0.40 7.21 14.85
N ALA A 228 -0.52 6.55 16.00
CA ALA A 228 0.15 5.28 16.27
C ALA A 228 -0.31 4.19 15.30
N SER A 229 0.63 3.35 14.85
CA SER A 229 0.32 2.24 13.94
C SER A 229 -0.52 1.17 14.64
N THR A 230 -1.66 0.84 14.08
CA THR A 230 -2.56 -0.22 14.58
C THR A 230 -1.99 -1.64 14.41
N THR A 231 -0.97 -1.81 13.58
CA THR A 231 -0.32 -3.11 13.33
C THR A 231 0.95 -3.34 14.15
N THR A 232 1.47 -2.30 14.80
CA THR A 232 2.71 -2.37 15.58
C THR A 232 2.44 -2.51 17.10
N LEU A 233 1.28 -2.01 17.57
CA LEU A 233 0.83 -2.07 18.96
C LEU A 233 0.09 -3.38 19.26
#